data_4f0d90dcf31e2919c0153cb098db4869
#
_entry.id   4f0d90dcf31e2919c0153cb098db4869
#
_cell.length_a   1.000
_cell.length_b   1.000
_cell.length_c   1.000
_cell.angle_alpha   90.00
_cell.angle_beta   90.00
_cell.angle_gamma   90.00
#
_symmetry.space_group_name_H-M   'P 1'
#
loop_
_entity.id
_entity.type
_entity.pdbx_description
1 polymer ?
#
loop_
_entity_poly.entity_id
_entity_poly.type
_entity_poly.pdbx_seq_one_letter_code
_entity_poly.pdbx_strand_id
1 'polypeptide(L)'
;MKTYGYIRVSSTDQNEDRQMLAMSEINIDKLFIDKQSGKDFDRPKYNEMLKLIEKGDLLYILSIDRLGRNYKEVQEQWRIITKVKEADVVVIDMPLLDTRTAKDLLGTFIADLVLQVLSFIAQNERENIRKRQEQGIKAAMLKGVKFGRPVKTAPEDFEMLVKQWKKGEISAEQIARNCNMSIATFYRRLRETKMQK
;
A
#
# COMPACT_ATOMS: atom_id res chain seq x y z
N MET A 1 -11.91 31.43 5.37
CA MET A 1 -12.14 30.01 5.70
C MET A 1 -12.49 29.30 4.41
N LYS A 2 -11.67 28.39 3.96
CA LYS A 2 -11.92 27.52 2.81
C LYS A 2 -12.14 26.10 3.29
N THR A 3 -12.92 25.34 2.54
CA THR A 3 -13.24 23.96 2.85
C THR A 3 -12.57 23.05 1.83
N TYR A 4 -11.69 22.17 2.30
CA TYR A 4 -10.97 21.21 1.50
C TYR A 4 -11.47 19.79 1.75
N GLY A 5 -11.47 18.97 0.71
CA GLY A 5 -11.66 17.54 0.82
C GLY A 5 -10.41 16.78 0.40
N TYR A 6 -10.07 15.69 1.09
CA TYR A 6 -8.99 14.81 0.68
C TYR A 6 -9.45 13.37 0.58
N ILE A 7 -9.22 12.79 -0.59
CA ILE A 7 -9.52 11.39 -0.92
C ILE A 7 -8.20 10.66 -1.23
N ARG A 8 -8.06 9.48 -0.67
CA ARG A 8 -6.97 8.57 -1.01
C ARG A 8 -7.53 7.20 -1.35
N VAL A 9 -7.23 6.71 -2.56
CA VAL A 9 -7.66 5.39 -3.03
C VAL A 9 -6.45 4.53 -3.41
N SER A 10 -6.54 3.23 -3.13
CA SER A 10 -5.68 2.23 -3.74
C SER A 10 -6.25 1.91 -5.13
N SER A 11 -5.43 1.42 -6.05
CA SER A 11 -5.74 1.18 -7.47
C SER A 11 -6.95 0.26 -7.79
N THR A 12 -7.78 -0.10 -6.83
CA THR A 12 -9.02 -0.89 -7.00
C THR A 12 -10.24 -0.02 -6.69
N ASP A 13 -11.10 0.15 -7.66
CA ASP A 13 -12.13 1.16 -7.82
C ASP A 13 -13.23 1.26 -6.76
N GLN A 14 -13.46 0.23 -5.94
CA GLN A 14 -14.61 0.16 -5.02
C GLN A 14 -14.62 1.16 -3.85
N ASN A 15 -13.49 1.78 -3.52
CA ASN A 15 -13.40 2.71 -2.39
C ASN A 15 -13.45 4.20 -2.80
N GLU A 16 -13.33 4.51 -4.09
CA GLU A 16 -13.40 5.88 -4.59
C GLU A 16 -14.84 6.41 -4.52
N ASP A 17 -15.79 5.63 -5.05
CA ASP A 17 -17.21 6.03 -5.12
C ASP A 17 -17.80 6.34 -3.74
N ARG A 18 -17.47 5.54 -2.73
CA ARG A 18 -17.92 5.78 -1.36
C ARG A 18 -17.36 7.08 -0.79
N GLN A 19 -16.09 7.38 -1.03
CA GLN A 19 -15.47 8.62 -0.57
C GLN A 19 -16.02 9.83 -1.33
N MET A 20 -16.20 9.69 -2.65
CA MET A 20 -16.80 10.74 -3.48
C MET A 20 -18.23 11.05 -3.05
N LEU A 21 -19.05 10.01 -2.78
CA LEU A 21 -20.42 10.20 -2.32
C LEU A 21 -20.45 10.97 -0.98
N ALA A 22 -19.63 10.53 0.00
CA ALA A 22 -19.55 11.21 1.29
C ALA A 22 -19.10 12.68 1.16
N MET A 23 -18.21 12.99 0.22
CA MET A 23 -17.74 14.35 -0.04
C MET A 23 -18.77 15.19 -0.82
N SER A 24 -19.60 14.56 -1.67
CA SER A 24 -20.62 15.29 -2.46
C SER A 24 -21.75 15.90 -1.62
N GLU A 25 -21.95 15.38 -0.41
CA GLU A 25 -22.93 15.91 0.55
C GLU A 25 -22.41 17.17 1.31
N ILE A 26 -21.14 17.51 1.12
CA ILE A 26 -20.45 18.58 1.82
C ILE A 26 -20.11 19.69 0.81
N ASN A 27 -20.30 20.95 1.20
CA ASN A 27 -19.88 22.07 0.37
C ASN A 27 -18.36 22.25 0.46
N ILE A 28 -17.63 21.61 -0.47
CA ILE A 28 -16.16 21.61 -0.55
C ILE A 28 -15.72 22.58 -1.66
N ASP A 29 -14.86 23.56 -1.30
CA ASP A 29 -14.28 24.50 -2.26
C ASP A 29 -13.27 23.85 -3.19
N LYS A 30 -12.46 22.93 -2.67
CA LYS A 30 -11.46 22.21 -3.46
C LYS A 30 -11.24 20.79 -2.95
N LEU A 31 -11.34 19.81 -3.87
CA LEU A 31 -11.13 18.41 -3.61
C LEU A 31 -9.75 17.95 -4.14
N PHE A 32 -9.01 17.20 -3.33
CA PHE A 32 -7.72 16.62 -3.66
C PHE A 32 -7.81 15.10 -3.66
N ILE A 33 -7.36 14.45 -4.72
CA ILE A 33 -7.47 13.00 -4.89
C ILE A 33 -6.11 12.42 -5.23
N ASP A 34 -5.58 11.54 -4.37
CA ASP A 34 -4.41 10.71 -4.64
C ASP A 34 -4.84 9.28 -4.97
N LYS A 35 -4.51 8.83 -6.19
CA LYS A 35 -4.74 7.47 -6.67
C LYS A 35 -3.39 6.74 -6.71
N GLN A 36 -3.14 5.83 -5.75
CA GLN A 36 -1.84 5.16 -5.69
C GLN A 36 -1.90 3.70 -5.26
N SER A 37 -1.14 2.86 -5.97
CA SER A 37 -0.85 1.49 -5.58
C SER A 37 0.04 1.46 -4.33
N GLY A 38 -0.19 0.49 -3.45
CA GLY A 38 0.28 0.42 -2.06
C GLY A 38 1.79 0.45 -1.77
N LYS A 39 2.68 0.78 -2.72
CA LYS A 39 4.13 0.77 -2.50
C LYS A 39 4.78 2.15 -2.44
N ASP A 40 4.26 3.15 -3.12
CA ASP A 40 4.89 4.47 -3.17
C ASP A 40 4.21 5.47 -2.23
N PHE A 41 5.03 6.17 -1.46
CA PHE A 41 4.62 7.15 -0.45
C PHE A 41 4.42 8.55 -1.06
N ASP A 42 4.46 8.67 -2.36
CA ASP A 42 4.27 9.95 -3.02
C ASP A 42 2.79 10.33 -3.00
N ARG A 43 2.46 11.42 -2.29
CA ARG A 43 1.12 12.00 -2.19
C ARG A 43 1.15 13.42 -2.75
N PRO A 44 1.28 13.58 -4.06
CA PRO A 44 1.43 14.90 -4.67
C PRO A 44 0.25 15.82 -4.36
N LYS A 45 -0.98 15.28 -4.37
CA LYS A 45 -2.19 16.06 -4.10
C LYS A 45 -2.34 16.41 -2.62
N TYR A 46 -1.98 15.51 -1.73
CA TYR A 46 -1.92 15.81 -0.30
C TYR A 46 -0.89 16.91 0.00
N ASN A 47 0.30 16.81 -0.59
CA ASN A 47 1.34 17.81 -0.41
C ASN A 47 0.95 19.17 -1.02
N GLU A 48 0.24 19.17 -2.16
CA GLU A 48 -0.35 20.39 -2.74
C GLU A 48 -1.36 21.01 -1.77
N MET A 49 -2.25 20.20 -1.21
CA MET A 49 -3.25 20.62 -0.22
C MET A 49 -2.58 21.24 1.01
N LEU A 50 -1.57 20.59 1.59
CA LEU A 50 -0.85 21.11 2.75
C LEU A 50 -0.17 22.45 2.52
N LYS A 51 0.23 22.76 1.29
CA LYS A 51 0.79 24.08 0.93
C LYS A 51 -0.27 25.17 0.89
N LEU A 52 -1.51 24.79 0.56
CA LEU A 52 -2.62 25.73 0.39
C LEU A 52 -3.44 25.96 1.66
N ILE A 53 -3.44 24.98 2.57
CA ILE A 53 -4.16 25.07 3.84
C ILE A 53 -3.55 26.17 4.72
N GLU A 54 -4.41 27.04 5.20
CA GLU A 54 -4.09 28.16 6.08
C GLU A 54 -4.90 28.06 7.39
N LYS A 55 -4.54 28.92 8.35
CA LYS A 55 -5.22 29.02 9.64
C LYS A 55 -6.71 29.29 9.48
N GLY A 56 -7.51 28.48 10.17
CA GLY A 56 -8.97 28.56 10.16
C GLY A 56 -9.65 27.93 8.96
N ASP A 57 -8.90 27.30 8.05
CA ASP A 57 -9.46 26.47 6.99
C ASP A 57 -9.95 25.12 7.56
N LEU A 58 -10.75 24.39 6.77
CA LEU A 58 -11.39 23.16 7.17
C LEU A 58 -11.03 22.02 6.21
N LEU A 59 -10.56 20.91 6.75
CA LEU A 59 -10.27 19.70 5.99
C LEU A 59 -11.26 18.60 6.32
N TYR A 60 -11.95 18.06 5.31
CA TYR A 60 -12.75 16.84 5.40
C TYR A 60 -11.98 15.63 4.87
N ILE A 61 -12.01 14.55 5.64
CA ILE A 61 -11.54 13.21 5.24
C ILE A 61 -12.61 12.19 5.60
N LEU A 62 -12.72 11.10 4.83
CA LEU A 62 -13.71 10.05 5.15
C LEU A 62 -13.32 9.32 6.43
N SER A 63 -12.08 8.88 6.53
CA SER A 63 -11.55 8.09 7.65
C SER A 63 -10.13 8.49 8.00
N ILE A 64 -9.73 8.25 9.25
CA ILE A 64 -8.44 8.69 9.80
C ILE A 64 -7.23 8.06 9.09
N ASP A 65 -7.38 6.85 8.55
CA ASP A 65 -6.34 6.15 7.79
C ASP A 65 -5.99 6.83 6.44
N ARG A 66 -6.78 7.85 6.03
CA ARG A 66 -6.44 8.69 4.87
C ARG A 66 -5.23 9.56 5.14
N LEU A 67 -5.00 9.95 6.40
CA LEU A 67 -3.85 10.78 6.79
C LEU A 67 -2.53 10.00 6.80
N GLY A 68 -2.55 8.71 7.14
CA GLY A 68 -1.32 7.94 7.26
C GLY A 68 -1.48 6.44 7.03
N ARG A 69 -0.35 5.74 6.87
CA ARG A 69 -0.30 4.28 6.75
C ARG A 69 -0.01 3.58 8.07
N ASN A 70 0.48 4.31 9.03
CA ASN A 70 0.83 3.80 10.36
C ASN A 70 0.53 4.86 11.41
N TYR A 71 0.57 4.43 12.67
CA TYR A 71 0.30 5.25 13.84
C TYR A 71 1.08 6.58 13.86
N LYS A 72 2.40 6.51 13.68
CA LYS A 72 3.27 7.70 13.77
C LYS A 72 2.95 8.73 12.69
N GLU A 73 2.68 8.24 11.50
CA GLU A 73 2.36 9.09 10.36
C GLU A 73 1.01 9.77 10.52
N VAL A 74 -0.03 9.05 10.95
CA VAL A 74 -1.34 9.63 11.24
C VAL A 74 -1.23 10.73 12.29
N GLN A 75 -0.52 10.47 13.40
CA GLN A 75 -0.31 11.47 14.45
C GLN A 75 0.45 12.71 13.94
N GLU A 76 1.51 12.52 13.16
CA GLU A 76 2.29 13.63 12.63
C GLU A 76 1.46 14.48 11.65
N GLN A 77 0.71 13.85 10.74
CA GLN A 77 -0.16 14.60 9.82
C GLN A 77 -1.28 15.33 10.56
N TRP A 78 -1.89 14.70 11.55
CA TRP A 78 -2.87 15.36 12.41
C TRP A 78 -2.28 16.59 13.11
N ARG A 79 -1.10 16.43 13.73
CA ARG A 79 -0.37 17.52 14.38
C ARG A 79 -0.04 18.66 13.40
N ILE A 80 0.43 18.33 12.20
CA ILE A 80 0.74 19.35 11.17
C ILE A 80 -0.50 20.15 10.84
N ILE A 81 -1.64 19.52 10.57
CA ILE A 81 -2.85 20.20 10.16
C ILE A 81 -3.42 21.03 11.33
N THR A 82 -3.59 20.42 12.50
CA THR A 82 -4.31 21.05 13.61
C THR A 82 -3.46 22.02 14.43
N LYS A 83 -2.14 21.77 14.58
CA LYS A 83 -1.27 22.58 15.45
C LYS A 83 -0.32 23.50 14.68
N VAL A 84 0.20 23.06 13.52
CA VAL A 84 1.15 23.87 12.73
C VAL A 84 0.41 24.77 11.74
N LYS A 85 -0.60 24.22 11.06
CA LYS A 85 -1.44 24.97 10.12
C LYS A 85 -2.60 25.68 10.81
N GLU A 86 -2.94 25.28 12.03
CA GLU A 86 -4.08 25.79 12.80
C GLU A 86 -5.40 25.69 12.01
N ALA A 87 -5.55 24.63 11.21
CA ALA A 87 -6.74 24.31 10.45
C ALA A 87 -7.58 23.27 11.18
N ASP A 88 -8.88 23.30 10.95
CA ASP A 88 -9.80 22.30 11.50
C ASP A 88 -9.85 21.02 10.64
N VAL A 89 -10.10 19.89 11.29
CA VAL A 89 -10.25 18.59 10.63
C VAL A 89 -11.56 17.95 11.04
N VAL A 90 -12.29 17.41 10.06
CA VAL A 90 -13.49 16.58 10.26
C VAL A 90 -13.27 15.20 9.65
N VAL A 91 -13.40 14.18 10.47
CA VAL A 91 -13.38 12.78 10.04
C VAL A 91 -14.82 12.29 9.94
N ILE A 92 -15.33 12.10 8.72
CA ILE A 92 -16.75 11.87 8.43
C ILE A 92 -17.29 10.63 9.12
N ASP A 93 -16.54 9.51 9.07
CA ASP A 93 -16.93 8.23 9.70
C ASP A 93 -16.70 8.22 11.23
N MET A 94 -16.19 9.31 11.78
CA MET A 94 -15.83 9.40 13.19
C MET A 94 -16.07 10.81 13.77
N PRO A 95 -17.34 11.17 14.08
CA PRO A 95 -17.71 12.51 14.53
C PRO A 95 -16.96 13.01 15.78
N LEU A 96 -16.45 12.10 16.63
CA LEU A 96 -15.59 12.45 17.76
C LEU A 96 -14.27 13.12 17.35
N LEU A 97 -13.84 12.96 16.10
CA LEU A 97 -12.67 13.61 15.54
C LEU A 97 -13.04 14.83 14.68
N ASP A 98 -14.02 15.63 15.14
CA ASP A 98 -14.34 16.93 14.59
C ASP A 98 -13.72 18.02 15.49
N THR A 99 -12.62 18.62 15.03
CA THR A 99 -11.89 19.62 15.83
C THR A 99 -12.65 20.94 16.00
N ARG A 100 -13.71 21.19 15.21
CA ARG A 100 -14.54 22.39 15.35
C ARG A 100 -15.37 22.37 16.65
N THR A 101 -15.77 21.17 17.07
CA THR A 101 -16.59 20.98 18.27
C THR A 101 -15.75 20.96 19.55
N ALA A 102 -14.46 20.69 19.41
CA ALA A 102 -13.52 20.49 20.52
C ALA A 102 -12.60 21.70 20.71
N LYS A 103 -13.17 22.91 20.77
CA LYS A 103 -12.38 24.16 20.89
C LYS A 103 -11.89 24.45 22.30
N ASP A 104 -12.40 23.77 23.30
CA ASP A 104 -11.91 23.86 24.67
C ASP A 104 -10.73 22.89 24.91
N LEU A 105 -10.02 23.11 26.02
CA LEU A 105 -8.85 22.28 26.38
C LEU A 105 -9.23 20.82 26.54
N LEU A 106 -10.39 20.52 27.11
CA LEU A 106 -10.87 19.17 27.37
C LEU A 106 -11.23 18.46 26.05
N GLY A 107 -11.93 19.12 25.15
CA GLY A 107 -12.27 18.54 23.83
C GLY A 107 -11.05 18.26 22.98
N THR A 108 -10.05 19.16 22.96
CA THR A 108 -8.77 18.92 22.29
C THR A 108 -8.06 17.70 22.88
N PHE A 109 -8.02 17.57 24.21
CA PHE A 109 -7.41 16.43 24.88
C PHE A 109 -8.13 15.10 24.55
N ILE A 110 -9.47 15.10 24.54
CA ILE A 110 -10.27 13.93 24.18
C ILE A 110 -10.01 13.51 22.72
N ALA A 111 -9.98 14.47 21.80
CA ALA A 111 -9.70 14.18 20.40
C ALA A 111 -8.30 13.58 20.20
N ASP A 112 -7.29 14.12 20.86
CA ASP A 112 -5.92 13.61 20.84
C ASP A 112 -5.83 12.20 21.47
N LEU A 113 -6.55 11.94 22.55
CA LEU A 113 -6.60 10.63 23.19
C LEU A 113 -7.28 9.58 22.30
N VAL A 114 -8.44 9.91 21.73
CA VAL A 114 -9.18 9.04 20.81
C VAL A 114 -8.30 8.71 19.60
N LEU A 115 -7.62 9.70 19.02
CA LEU A 115 -6.67 9.51 17.94
C LEU A 115 -5.57 8.51 18.31
N GLN A 116 -5.00 8.63 19.51
CA GLN A 116 -3.96 7.70 19.98
C GLN A 116 -4.48 6.28 20.11
N VAL A 117 -5.65 6.08 20.74
CA VAL A 117 -6.25 4.76 20.94
C VAL A 117 -6.56 4.09 19.59
N LEU A 118 -7.20 4.81 18.68
CA LEU A 118 -7.58 4.26 17.37
C LEU A 118 -6.37 3.92 16.50
N SER A 119 -5.38 4.79 16.52
CA SER A 119 -4.14 4.55 15.79
C SER A 119 -3.38 3.34 16.34
N PHE A 120 -3.40 3.14 17.66
CA PHE A 120 -2.82 1.95 18.30
C PHE A 120 -3.58 0.67 17.92
N ILE A 121 -4.92 0.69 17.93
CA ILE A 121 -5.75 -0.46 17.52
C ILE A 121 -5.46 -0.82 16.05
N ALA A 122 -5.42 0.17 15.16
CA ALA A 122 -5.13 -0.05 13.75
C ALA A 122 -3.72 -0.64 13.52
N GLN A 123 -2.73 -0.21 14.30
CA GLN A 123 -1.38 -0.77 14.25
C GLN A 123 -1.36 -2.23 14.71
N ASN A 124 -2.00 -2.54 15.82
CA ASN A 124 -2.10 -3.91 16.36
C ASN A 124 -2.79 -4.86 15.37
N GLU A 125 -3.87 -4.42 14.73
CA GLU A 125 -4.57 -5.25 13.74
C GLU A 125 -3.67 -5.59 12.54
N ARG A 126 -2.91 -4.61 12.01
CA ARG A 126 -1.94 -4.86 10.93
C ARG A 126 -0.86 -5.86 11.33
N GLU A 127 -0.31 -5.74 12.54
CA GLU A 127 0.68 -6.66 13.05
C GLU A 127 0.11 -8.07 13.23
N ASN A 128 -1.12 -8.18 13.71
CA ASN A 128 -1.82 -9.45 13.85
C ASN A 128 -2.09 -10.12 12.50
N ILE A 129 -2.53 -9.36 11.49
CA ILE A 129 -2.71 -9.85 10.12
C ILE A 129 -1.39 -10.38 9.58
N ARG A 130 -0.30 -9.61 9.72
CA ARG A 130 1.04 -10.03 9.27
C ARG A 130 1.51 -11.30 9.95
N LYS A 131 1.36 -11.41 11.28
CA LYS A 131 1.70 -12.62 12.04
C LYS A 131 0.90 -13.83 11.56
N ARG A 132 -0.41 -13.68 11.36
CA ARG A 132 -1.27 -14.75 10.83
C ARG A 132 -0.84 -15.18 9.42
N GLN A 133 -0.48 -14.23 8.55
CA GLN A 133 0.03 -14.53 7.21
C GLN A 133 1.36 -15.30 7.28
N GLU A 134 2.32 -14.86 8.10
CA GLU A 134 3.60 -15.55 8.28
C GLU A 134 3.40 -16.99 8.81
N GLN A 135 2.50 -17.17 9.78
CA GLN A 135 2.16 -18.49 10.31
C GLN A 135 1.50 -19.37 9.24
N GLY A 136 0.57 -18.80 8.46
CA GLY A 136 -0.09 -19.50 7.36
C GLY A 136 0.90 -19.94 6.27
N ILE A 137 1.83 -19.07 5.89
CA ILE A 137 2.89 -19.39 4.92
C ILE A 137 3.79 -20.51 5.45
N LYS A 138 4.24 -20.42 6.73
CA LYS A 138 5.05 -21.49 7.34
C LYS A 138 4.32 -22.83 7.37
N ALA A 139 3.06 -22.84 7.76
CA ALA A 139 2.24 -24.05 7.79
C ALA A 139 2.05 -24.65 6.39
N ALA A 140 1.84 -23.82 5.36
CA ALA A 140 1.72 -24.27 3.99
C ALA A 140 3.04 -24.81 3.41
N MET A 141 4.18 -24.19 3.76
CA MET A 141 5.51 -24.70 3.40
C MET A 141 5.78 -26.07 4.00
N LEU A 142 5.39 -26.31 5.25
CA LEU A 142 5.50 -27.61 5.90
C LEU A 142 4.64 -28.69 5.20
N LYS A 143 3.53 -28.29 4.56
CA LYS A 143 2.68 -29.17 3.73
C LYS A 143 3.19 -29.30 2.28
N GLY A 144 4.40 -28.77 1.97
CA GLY A 144 4.98 -28.86 0.63
C GLY A 144 4.50 -27.83 -0.39
N VAL A 145 3.69 -26.86 0.02
CA VAL A 145 3.26 -25.78 -0.88
C VAL A 145 4.45 -24.88 -1.20
N LYS A 146 4.74 -24.70 -2.47
CA LYS A 146 5.79 -23.81 -2.95
C LYS A 146 5.20 -22.44 -3.24
N PHE A 147 5.74 -21.41 -2.59
CA PHE A 147 5.39 -19.99 -2.84
C PHE A 147 6.35 -19.37 -3.86
N GLY A 148 5.90 -18.31 -4.49
CA GLY A 148 6.66 -17.56 -5.46
C GLY A 148 6.18 -17.78 -6.90
N ARG A 149 6.95 -17.25 -7.85
CA ARG A 149 6.62 -17.41 -9.27
C ARG A 149 6.76 -18.90 -9.68
N PRO A 150 5.73 -19.47 -10.34
CA PRO A 150 5.82 -20.83 -10.84
C PRO A 150 7.07 -21.05 -11.67
N VAL A 151 7.79 -22.13 -11.38
CA VAL A 151 8.95 -22.51 -12.17
C VAL A 151 8.43 -23.01 -13.53
N LYS A 152 8.80 -22.32 -14.61
CA LYS A 152 8.48 -22.82 -15.96
C LYS A 152 9.12 -24.19 -16.12
N THR A 153 8.38 -25.21 -16.50
CA THR A 153 8.90 -26.53 -16.84
C THR A 153 9.86 -26.43 -18.03
N ALA A 154 10.88 -27.28 -18.05
CA ALA A 154 11.71 -27.39 -19.24
C ALA A 154 10.87 -28.02 -20.37
N PRO A 155 11.02 -27.59 -21.63
CA PRO A 155 10.42 -28.28 -22.74
C PRO A 155 10.88 -29.76 -22.78
N GLU A 156 10.06 -30.65 -23.36
CA GLU A 156 10.37 -32.07 -23.47
C GLU A 156 11.69 -32.34 -24.22
N ASP A 157 12.00 -31.47 -25.19
CA ASP A 157 13.22 -31.58 -25.98
C ASP A 157 14.48 -31.04 -25.29
N PHE A 158 14.38 -30.55 -24.05
CA PHE A 158 15.50 -29.87 -23.37
C PHE A 158 16.73 -30.78 -23.22
N GLU A 159 16.54 -32.05 -22.89
CA GLU A 159 17.65 -32.98 -22.73
C GLU A 159 18.34 -33.27 -24.09
N MET A 160 17.59 -33.37 -25.17
CA MET A 160 18.12 -33.55 -26.51
C MET A 160 18.93 -32.32 -26.95
N LEU A 161 18.41 -31.14 -26.75
CA LEU A 161 19.09 -29.88 -27.04
C LEU A 161 20.39 -29.73 -26.23
N VAL A 162 20.40 -30.15 -24.97
CA VAL A 162 21.62 -30.17 -24.12
C VAL A 162 22.65 -31.12 -24.66
N LYS A 163 22.26 -32.30 -25.20
CA LYS A 163 23.19 -33.25 -25.84
C LYS A 163 23.83 -32.67 -27.10
N GLN A 164 23.04 -32.00 -27.95
CA GLN A 164 23.52 -31.31 -29.16
C GLN A 164 24.50 -30.20 -28.82
N TRP A 165 24.17 -29.36 -27.80
CA TRP A 165 25.07 -28.33 -27.31
C TRP A 165 26.41 -28.89 -26.82
N LYS A 166 26.39 -29.98 -26.04
CA LYS A 166 27.64 -30.63 -25.59
C LYS A 166 28.50 -31.16 -26.73
N LYS A 167 27.89 -31.50 -27.87
CA LYS A 167 28.61 -31.92 -29.09
C LYS A 167 29.07 -30.73 -29.94
N GLY A 168 28.70 -29.49 -29.56
CA GLY A 168 29.03 -28.29 -30.32
C GLY A 168 28.13 -28.02 -31.54
N GLU A 169 27.05 -28.77 -31.70
CA GLU A 169 26.13 -28.68 -32.85
C GLU A 169 25.26 -27.41 -32.79
N ILE A 170 24.94 -26.94 -31.59
CA ILE A 170 24.10 -25.72 -31.36
C ILE A 170 24.69 -24.88 -30.24
N SER A 171 24.44 -23.54 -30.29
CA SER A 171 24.91 -22.62 -29.27
C SER A 171 23.95 -22.52 -28.08
N ALA A 172 24.45 -22.05 -26.92
CA ALA A 172 23.62 -21.78 -25.75
C ALA A 172 22.51 -20.76 -26.02
N GLU A 173 22.77 -19.82 -26.91
CA GLU A 173 21.81 -18.79 -27.32
C GLU A 173 20.67 -19.38 -28.15
N GLN A 174 20.98 -20.33 -29.04
CA GLN A 174 19.99 -21.06 -29.82
C GLN A 174 19.06 -21.89 -28.93
N ILE A 175 19.63 -22.62 -27.92
CA ILE A 175 18.81 -23.35 -26.95
C ILE A 175 17.89 -22.37 -26.16
N ALA A 176 18.46 -21.26 -25.69
CA ALA A 176 17.70 -20.28 -24.92
C ALA A 176 16.50 -19.75 -25.71
N ARG A 177 16.69 -19.49 -27.02
CA ARG A 177 15.60 -19.07 -27.94
C ARG A 177 14.58 -20.18 -28.16
N ASN A 178 15.01 -21.39 -28.48
CA ASN A 178 14.13 -22.54 -28.75
C ASN A 178 13.27 -22.90 -27.54
N CYS A 179 13.83 -22.78 -26.33
CA CYS A 179 13.15 -23.08 -25.07
C CYS A 179 12.44 -21.85 -24.45
N ASN A 180 12.39 -20.70 -25.15
CA ASN A 180 11.81 -19.45 -24.68
C ASN A 180 12.25 -19.09 -23.24
N MET A 181 13.56 -19.15 -23.00
CA MET A 181 14.19 -18.83 -21.71
C MET A 181 15.43 -17.96 -21.89
N SER A 182 15.89 -17.31 -20.82
CA SER A 182 17.17 -16.59 -20.85
C SER A 182 18.36 -17.55 -20.77
N ILE A 183 19.51 -17.11 -21.29
CA ILE A 183 20.77 -17.86 -21.21
C ILE A 183 21.12 -18.19 -19.75
N ALA A 184 20.90 -17.25 -18.83
CA ALA A 184 21.11 -17.47 -17.40
C ALA A 184 20.22 -18.59 -16.85
N THR A 185 18.96 -18.67 -17.31
CA THR A 185 18.02 -19.74 -16.95
C THR A 185 18.48 -21.09 -17.50
N PHE A 186 19.01 -21.13 -18.73
CA PHE A 186 19.58 -22.33 -19.33
C PHE A 186 20.73 -22.90 -18.47
N TYR A 187 21.72 -22.05 -18.12
CA TYR A 187 22.85 -22.51 -17.31
C TYR A 187 22.46 -22.93 -15.88
N ARG A 188 21.46 -22.27 -15.29
CA ARG A 188 20.91 -22.67 -13.99
C ARG A 188 20.31 -24.08 -14.07
N ARG A 189 19.46 -24.35 -15.06
CA ARG A 189 18.84 -25.67 -15.26
C ARG A 189 19.86 -26.76 -15.56
N LEU A 190 20.89 -26.43 -16.32
CA LEU A 190 21.96 -27.35 -16.59
C LEU A 190 22.69 -27.82 -15.31
N ARG A 191 22.83 -26.90 -14.32
CA ARG A 191 23.39 -27.24 -13.00
C ARG A 191 22.42 -28.09 -12.18
N GLU A 192 21.14 -27.78 -12.18
CA GLU A 192 20.10 -28.53 -11.47
C GLU A 192 20.02 -29.98 -11.99
N THR A 193 20.08 -30.17 -13.30
CA THR A 193 20.11 -31.54 -13.92
C THR A 193 21.37 -32.31 -13.58
N LYS A 194 22.52 -31.67 -13.35
CA LYS A 194 23.76 -32.33 -12.93
C LYS A 194 23.76 -32.73 -11.45
N MET A 195 22.99 -32.12 -10.61
CA MET A 195 22.86 -32.43 -9.18
C MET A 195 21.86 -33.56 -8.90
N GLN A 196 21.07 -33.99 -9.88
CA GLN A 196 20.09 -35.08 -9.77
C GLN A 196 20.62 -36.42 -10.30
N LYS A 197 21.89 -36.50 -10.71
CA LYS A 197 22.65 -37.72 -11.03
C LYS A 197 23.74 -37.97 -10.00
#